data_12b4c8b9ac999c14bcacaf84e550f53d
#
_entry.id   12b4c8b9ac999c14bcacaf84e550f53d
#
_cell.length_a   1.000
_cell.length_b   1.000
_cell.length_c   1.000
_cell.angle_alpha   90.00
_cell.angle_beta   90.00
_cell.angle_gamma   90.00
#
_symmetry.space_group_name_H-M   'P 1'
#
loop_
_entity.id
_entity.type
_entity.pdbx_description
1 polymer ?
#
loop_
_entity_poly.entity_id
_entity_poly.type
_entity_poly.pdbx_seq_one_letter_code
_entity_poly.pdbx_strand_id
1 'polypeptide(L)'
;MRSILKVNWDSKLPIYNISQSELQKKGINSLLLDVDGTLLNRKSNVIPKVVKNWIIESKKLFSIYLISNNPSKKRIAKIAKELNLRYKYNAS
;
A
#
# COMPACT_ATOMS: atom_id res chain seq x y z
N MET A 1 0.21 -6.96 21.00
CA MET A 1 0.67 -7.75 19.84
C MET A 1 0.37 -7.00 18.55
N ARG A 2 1.35 -6.91 17.67
CA ARG A 2 1.16 -6.24 16.39
C ARG A 2 0.61 -7.21 15.36
N SER A 3 -0.43 -6.80 14.65
CA SER A 3 -0.97 -7.57 13.54
C SER A 3 -0.76 -6.80 12.24
N ILE A 4 -0.14 -7.47 11.28
CA ILE A 4 0.21 -6.88 10.00
C ILE A 4 -0.58 -7.57 8.90
N LEU A 5 -1.20 -6.77 8.04
CA LEU A 5 -1.85 -7.28 6.84
C LEU A 5 -1.01 -6.92 5.63
N LYS A 6 -0.66 -7.92 4.84
CA LYS A 6 -0.02 -7.70 3.55
C LYS A 6 -1.09 -7.65 2.47
N VAL A 7 -1.12 -6.54 1.74
CA VAL A 7 -2.06 -6.36 0.65
C VAL A 7 -1.29 -6.40 -0.66
N ASN A 8 -1.68 -7.29 -1.57
CA ASN A 8 -1.07 -7.39 -2.88
C ASN A 8 -2.17 -7.59 -3.92
N TRP A 9 -1.78 -7.59 -5.19
CA TRP A 9 -2.75 -7.65 -6.27
C TRP A 9 -3.53 -8.97 -6.33
N ASP A 10 -3.04 -10.01 -5.67
CA ASP A 10 -3.74 -11.30 -5.60
C ASP A 10 -4.97 -11.27 -4.72
N SER A 11 -5.20 -10.19 -4.00
CA SER A 11 -6.34 -10.08 -3.10
C SER A 11 -7.69 -10.03 -3.81
N LYS A 12 -7.72 -9.93 -5.12
CA LYS A 12 -8.92 -9.91 -5.96
C LYS A 12 -9.85 -8.72 -5.73
N LEU A 13 -9.53 -7.87 -4.78
CA LEU A 13 -10.31 -6.67 -4.48
C LEU A 13 -9.42 -5.45 -4.66
N PRO A 14 -9.93 -4.38 -5.30
CA PRO A 14 -9.20 -3.13 -5.29
C PRO A 14 -8.95 -2.69 -3.84
N ILE A 15 -7.77 -2.10 -3.60
CA ILE A 15 -7.40 -1.72 -2.24
C ILE A 15 -8.44 -0.80 -1.59
N TYR A 16 -9.03 0.10 -2.36
CA TYR A 16 -10.00 1.06 -1.83
C TYR A 16 -11.34 0.43 -1.46
N ASN A 17 -11.56 -0.86 -1.78
CA ASN A 17 -12.73 -1.60 -1.35
C ASN A 17 -12.51 -2.35 -0.04
N ILE A 18 -11.29 -2.33 0.50
CA ILE A 18 -11.00 -2.97 1.78
C ILE A 18 -11.53 -2.08 2.90
N SER A 19 -12.37 -2.65 3.76
CA SER A 19 -12.96 -1.91 4.86
C SER A 19 -11.94 -1.69 5.98
N GLN A 20 -11.63 -0.43 6.25
CA GLN A 20 -10.70 -0.06 7.31
C GLN A 20 -11.23 -0.42 8.69
N SER A 21 -12.54 -0.27 8.89
CA SER A 21 -13.14 -0.62 10.18
C SER A 21 -13.08 -2.12 10.43
N GLU A 22 -13.23 -2.94 9.39
CA GLU A 22 -13.11 -4.39 9.53
C GLU A 22 -11.69 -4.78 9.91
N LEU A 23 -10.69 -4.10 9.33
CA LEU A 23 -9.29 -4.35 9.67
C LEU A 23 -9.02 -4.02 11.13
N GLN A 24 -9.58 -2.91 11.62
CA GLN A 24 -9.43 -2.54 13.02
C GLN A 24 -10.08 -3.55 13.95
N LYS A 25 -11.27 -4.04 13.61
CA LYS A 25 -11.96 -5.04 14.40
C LYS A 25 -11.17 -6.34 14.50
N LYS A 26 -10.39 -6.65 13.48
CA LYS A 26 -9.54 -7.84 13.48
C LYS A 26 -8.22 -7.63 14.21
N GLY A 27 -7.99 -6.44 14.78
CA GLY A 27 -6.77 -6.14 15.50
C GLY A 27 -5.60 -5.79 14.64
N ILE A 28 -5.82 -5.49 13.36
CA ILE A 28 -4.75 -5.12 12.45
C ILE A 28 -4.37 -3.66 12.69
N ASN A 29 -3.09 -3.40 12.88
CA ASN A 29 -2.59 -2.06 13.13
C ASN A 29 -1.47 -1.63 12.18
N SER A 30 -1.05 -2.52 11.27
CA SER A 30 -0.03 -2.19 10.27
C SER A 30 -0.42 -2.79 8.93
N LEU A 31 -0.11 -2.07 7.86
CA LEU A 31 -0.38 -2.52 6.50
C LEU A 31 0.93 -2.56 5.73
N LEU A 32 1.14 -3.63 4.99
CA LEU A 32 2.26 -3.77 4.09
C LEU A 32 1.69 -3.85 2.68
N LEU A 33 1.93 -2.81 1.89
CA LEU A 33 1.29 -2.66 0.59
C LEU A 33 2.29 -2.88 -0.54
N ASP A 34 1.95 -3.81 -1.41
CA ASP A 34 2.70 -4.01 -2.64
C ASP A 34 2.35 -2.88 -3.61
N VAL A 35 3.35 -2.28 -4.25
CA VAL A 35 3.14 -1.13 -5.11
C VAL A 35 2.50 -1.53 -6.44
N ASP A 36 3.19 -2.40 -7.19
CA ASP A 36 2.74 -2.73 -8.54
C ASP A 36 1.53 -3.66 -8.54
N GLY A 37 0.47 -3.23 -9.20
CA GLY A 37 -0.77 -3.99 -9.27
C GLY A 37 -1.69 -3.77 -8.08
N THR A 38 -1.20 -3.18 -6.99
CA THR A 38 -2.01 -2.90 -5.80
C THR A 38 -2.39 -1.43 -5.72
N LEU A 39 -1.40 -0.55 -5.75
CA LEU A 39 -1.64 0.89 -5.69
C LEU A 39 -1.88 1.49 -7.06
N LEU A 40 -1.22 0.96 -8.07
CA LEU A 40 -1.35 1.44 -9.43
C LEU A 40 -0.96 0.34 -10.39
N ASN A 41 -1.38 0.51 -11.65
CA ASN A 41 -1.03 -0.41 -12.71
C ASN A 41 0.48 -0.35 -12.97
N ARG A 42 1.08 -1.50 -13.27
CA ARG A 42 2.52 -1.59 -13.53
C ARG A 42 3.01 -0.66 -14.64
N LYS A 43 2.13 -0.34 -15.59
CA LYS A 43 2.46 0.54 -16.71
C LYS A 43 2.15 2.01 -16.42
N SER A 44 1.56 2.30 -15.27
CA SER A 44 1.18 3.66 -14.90
C SER A 44 2.16 4.24 -13.90
N ASN A 45 2.36 5.55 -14.00
CA ASN A 45 3.13 6.31 -13.01
C ASN A 45 2.23 7.20 -12.16
N VAL A 46 0.91 7.08 -12.35
CA VAL A 46 -0.06 7.92 -11.67
C VAL A 46 -0.89 7.07 -10.72
N ILE A 47 -0.94 7.48 -9.46
CA ILE A 47 -1.74 6.81 -8.44
C ILE A 47 -3.19 7.31 -8.61
N PRO A 48 -4.17 6.39 -8.79
CA PRO A 48 -5.56 6.82 -8.87
C PRO A 48 -5.97 7.59 -7.62
N LYS A 49 -6.79 8.62 -7.81
CA LYS A 49 -7.22 9.46 -6.70
C LYS A 49 -7.93 8.68 -5.61
N VAL A 50 -8.74 7.68 -5.99
CA VAL A 50 -9.47 6.86 -5.04
C VAL A 50 -8.51 6.05 -4.15
N VAL A 51 -7.42 5.56 -4.73
CA VAL A 51 -6.38 4.84 -3.99
C VAL A 51 -5.66 5.79 -3.04
N LYS A 52 -5.30 6.96 -3.54
CA LYS A 52 -4.61 7.96 -2.74
C LYS A 52 -5.44 8.38 -1.53
N ASN A 53 -6.73 8.61 -1.72
CA ASN A 53 -7.63 8.97 -0.64
C ASN A 53 -7.75 7.86 0.40
N TRP A 54 -7.83 6.61 -0.05
CA TRP A 54 -7.88 5.46 0.85
C TRP A 54 -6.62 5.40 1.73
N ILE A 55 -5.46 5.65 1.14
CA ILE A 55 -4.20 5.65 1.88
C ILE A 55 -4.13 6.78 2.88
N ILE A 56 -4.58 7.98 2.49
CA ILE A 56 -4.59 9.13 3.39
C ILE A 56 -5.41 8.83 4.64
N GLU A 57 -6.60 8.25 4.46
CA GLU A 57 -7.44 7.87 5.59
C GLU A 57 -6.81 6.75 6.42
N SER A 58 -6.24 5.75 5.74
CA SER A 58 -5.64 4.61 6.42
C SER A 58 -4.41 5.00 7.23
N LYS A 59 -3.67 6.03 6.83
CA LYS A 59 -2.51 6.51 7.59
C LYS A 59 -2.87 6.99 8.98
N LYS A 60 -4.11 7.40 9.19
CA LYS A 60 -4.59 7.85 10.49
C LYS A 60 -4.85 6.68 11.44
N LEU A 61 -5.04 5.48 10.87
CA LEU A 61 -5.45 4.30 11.63
C LEU A 61 -4.36 3.24 11.72
N PHE A 62 -3.46 3.19 10.75
CA PHE A 62 -2.47 2.13 10.63
C PHE A 62 -1.09 2.68 10.33
N SER A 63 -0.07 1.92 10.72
CA SER A 63 1.29 2.14 10.23
C SER A 63 1.36 1.49 8.85
N ILE A 64 1.77 2.25 7.83
CA ILE A 64 1.76 1.76 6.45
C ILE A 64 3.17 1.74 5.90
N TYR A 65 3.54 0.62 5.27
CA TYR A 65 4.83 0.46 4.60
C TYR A 65 4.59 -0.02 3.19
N LEU A 66 5.38 0.49 2.26
CA LEU A 66 5.35 0.04 0.88
C LEU A 66 6.45 -0.97 0.64
N ILE A 67 6.17 -1.96 -0.18
CA ILE A 67 7.19 -2.90 -0.66
C ILE A 67 7.09 -2.98 -2.17
N SER A 68 8.19 -3.32 -2.81
CA SER A 68 8.22 -3.52 -4.25
C SER A 68 9.29 -4.53 -4.63
N ASN A 69 8.92 -5.43 -5.52
CA ASN A 69 9.85 -6.35 -6.16
C ASN A 69 10.25 -5.85 -7.55
N ASN A 70 9.77 -4.68 -7.94
CA ASN A 70 10.10 -4.09 -9.22
C ASN A 70 11.59 -3.74 -9.24
N PRO A 71 12.32 -4.04 -10.33
CA PRO A 71 13.74 -3.67 -10.42
C PRO A 71 13.99 -2.17 -10.39
N SER A 72 12.98 -1.34 -10.61
CA SER A 72 13.14 0.11 -10.59
C SER A 72 12.97 0.67 -9.18
N LYS A 73 14.07 0.85 -8.48
CA LYS A 73 14.08 1.48 -7.17
C LYS A 73 13.54 2.91 -7.22
N LYS A 74 13.77 3.61 -8.33
CA LYS A 74 13.30 4.99 -8.49
C LYS A 74 11.78 5.08 -8.44
N ARG A 75 11.10 4.07 -8.97
CA ARG A 75 9.65 4.06 -9.01
C ARG A 75 9.05 4.00 -7.61
N ILE A 76 9.53 3.09 -6.76
CA ILE A 76 8.99 2.98 -5.42
C ILE A 76 9.35 4.20 -4.57
N ALA A 77 10.55 4.74 -4.74
CA ALA A 77 10.97 5.92 -4.00
C ALA A 77 10.08 7.12 -4.33
N LYS A 78 9.75 7.30 -5.60
CA LYS A 78 8.88 8.40 -6.04
C LYS A 78 7.47 8.25 -5.47
N ILE A 79 6.93 7.04 -5.51
CA ILE A 79 5.59 6.78 -4.99
C ILE A 79 5.55 6.98 -3.48
N ALA A 80 6.54 6.46 -2.77
CA ALA A 80 6.63 6.62 -1.32
C ALA A 80 6.71 8.08 -0.92
N LYS A 81 7.47 8.87 -1.67
CA LYS A 81 7.60 10.30 -1.40
C LYS A 81 6.26 11.01 -1.61
N GLU A 82 5.56 10.67 -2.70
CA GLU A 82 4.26 11.28 -3.00
C GLU A 82 3.24 10.99 -1.91
N LEU A 83 3.26 9.77 -1.36
CA LEU A 83 2.33 9.36 -0.32
C LEU A 83 2.83 9.64 1.10
N ASN A 84 4.08 10.10 1.21
CA ASN A 84 4.75 10.31 2.50
C ASN A 84 4.73 9.03 3.34
N LEU A 85 5.16 7.93 2.73
CA LEU A 85 5.21 6.62 3.36
C LEU A 85 6.63 6.06 3.34
N ARG A 86 6.91 5.20 4.30
CA ARG A 86 8.15 4.43 4.32
C ARG A 86 8.05 3.30 3.31
N TYR A 87 9.17 2.89 2.77
CA TYR A 87 9.20 1.81 1.80
C TYR A 87 10.41 0.92 1.99
N LYS A 88 10.28 -0.30 1.49
CA LYS A 88 11.38 -1.23 1.42
C LYS A 88 11.48 -1.73 -0.02
N TYR A 89 12.65 -1.58 -0.60
CA TYR A 89 12.94 -2.10 -1.92
C TYR A 89 13.53 -3.49 -1.77
N ASN A 90 12.93 -4.46 -2.42
CA ASN A 90 13.40 -5.83 -2.41
C ASN A 90 13.80 -6.21 -3.83
N ALA A 91 15.10 -6.34 -4.06
CA ALA A 91 15.64 -6.63 -5.37
C ALA A 91 15.68 -8.13 -5.69
N SER A 92 15.36 -8.97 -4.73
CA SER A 92 15.41 -10.41 -4.95
C SER A 92 14.22 -10.92 -5.74
#